data_06cb25d1e4638e1f7a2b2780c11930c0
#
_entry.id   06cb25d1e4638e1f7a2b2780c11930c0
#
_cell.length_a   1.000
_cell.length_b   1.000
_cell.length_c   1.000
_cell.angle_alpha   90.00
_cell.angle_beta   90.00
_cell.angle_gamma   90.00
#
_symmetry.space_group_name_H-M   'P 1'
#
loop_
_entity.id
_entity.type
_entity.pdbx_description
1 polymer ?
#
loop_
_entity_poly.entity_id
_entity_poly.type
_entity_poly.pdbx_seq_one_letter_code
_entity_poly.pdbx_strand_id
1 'polypeptide(L)'
;FGLRNTADTSKALQESFRVLKSGGRMVVVEFSQPTNRIFRTIYLRYLMRALPTVAKKVSSNPDAYVYLAESILAWPNQIGLADLMKRAGFGSVQWKNLTFGIVAIHTGVKP
;
A
#
# COMPACT_ATOMS: atom_id res chain seq x y z
N PHE A 1 -5.09 1.51 -4.86
CA PHE A 1 -5.12 0.08 -4.47
C PHE A 1 -4.61 -0.86 -5.58
N GLY A 2 -4.30 -0.32 -6.76
CA GLY A 2 -3.78 -1.12 -7.86
C GLY A 2 -2.28 -1.35 -7.84
N LEU A 3 -1.52 -0.44 -7.24
CA LEU A 3 -0.05 -0.51 -7.23
C LEU A 3 0.46 -1.78 -6.52
N ARG A 4 -0.20 -2.17 -5.43
CA ARG A 4 0.12 -3.37 -4.66
C ARG A 4 0.06 -4.66 -5.49
N ASN A 5 -0.77 -4.68 -6.52
CA ASN A 5 -1.00 -5.85 -7.37
C ASN A 5 -0.09 -5.89 -8.61
N THR A 6 0.81 -4.93 -8.77
CA THR A 6 1.75 -4.95 -9.90
C THR A 6 2.84 -6.00 -9.65
N ALA A 7 3.33 -6.63 -10.72
CA ALA A 7 4.35 -7.65 -10.63
C ALA A 7 5.69 -7.08 -10.12
N ASP A 8 6.00 -5.82 -10.47
CA ASP A 8 7.21 -5.12 -10.06
C ASP A 8 6.84 -3.68 -9.72
N THR A 9 6.80 -3.38 -8.43
CA THR A 9 6.41 -2.07 -7.92
C THR A 9 7.38 -0.97 -8.36
N SER A 10 8.68 -1.25 -8.33
CA SER A 10 9.69 -0.27 -8.74
C SER A 10 9.53 0.10 -10.21
N LYS A 11 9.30 -0.88 -11.08
CA LYS A 11 9.04 -0.65 -12.50
C LYS A 11 7.76 0.14 -12.73
N ALA A 12 6.71 -0.19 -12.01
CA ALA A 12 5.43 0.53 -12.10
C ALA A 12 5.60 2.00 -11.73
N LEU A 13 6.35 2.28 -10.67
CA LEU A 13 6.64 3.65 -10.25
C LEU A 13 7.52 4.39 -11.25
N GLN A 14 8.54 3.73 -11.78
CA GLN A 14 9.40 4.31 -12.82
C GLN A 14 8.61 4.66 -14.09
N GLU A 15 7.72 3.78 -14.50
CA GLU A 15 6.88 4.00 -15.69
C GLU A 15 5.87 5.11 -15.43
N SER A 16 5.28 5.17 -14.24
CA SER A 16 4.42 6.29 -13.85
C SER A 16 5.17 7.61 -13.88
N PHE A 17 6.39 7.61 -13.39
CA PHE A 17 7.27 8.78 -13.45
C PHE A 17 7.55 9.20 -14.89
N ARG A 18 7.86 8.24 -15.75
CA ARG A 18 8.20 8.49 -17.15
C ARG A 18 7.08 9.20 -17.90
N VAL A 19 5.84 8.74 -17.70
CA VAL A 19 4.69 9.27 -18.46
C VAL A 19 4.18 10.61 -17.94
N LEU A 20 4.55 11.01 -16.72
CA LEU A 20 4.16 12.30 -16.18
C LEU A 20 4.93 13.43 -16.84
N LYS A 21 4.28 14.57 -17.00
CA LYS A 21 4.95 15.81 -17.39
C LYS A 21 5.71 16.39 -16.19
N SER A 22 6.74 17.19 -16.46
CA SER A 22 7.41 17.97 -15.42
C SER A 22 6.39 18.80 -14.63
N GLY A 23 6.47 18.78 -13.31
CA GLY A 23 5.49 19.38 -12.41
C GLY A 23 4.26 18.53 -12.18
N GLY A 24 4.12 17.41 -12.87
CA GLY A 24 3.02 16.46 -12.66
C GLY A 24 3.10 15.76 -11.31
N ARG A 25 1.96 15.35 -10.80
CA ARG A 25 1.85 14.72 -9.49
C ARG A 25 1.30 13.32 -9.60
N MET A 26 1.92 12.39 -8.86
CA MET A 26 1.38 11.05 -8.66
C MET A 26 0.76 10.95 -7.27
N VAL A 27 -0.41 10.34 -7.20
CA VAL A 27 -1.09 10.06 -5.93
C VAL A 27 -1.30 8.54 -5.84
N VAL A 28 -0.82 7.96 -4.77
CA VAL A 28 -0.98 6.52 -4.49
C VAL A 28 -1.82 6.37 -3.23
N VAL A 29 -2.98 5.75 -3.38
CA VAL A 29 -3.84 5.37 -2.26
C VAL A 29 -3.72 3.86 -2.12
N GLU A 30 -3.15 3.42 -1.01
CA GLU A 30 -2.87 1.99 -0.83
C GLU A 30 -2.94 1.61 0.66
N PHE A 31 -3.14 0.33 0.91
CA PHE A 31 -2.99 -0.19 2.27
C PHE A 31 -1.59 0.08 2.78
N SER A 32 -1.49 0.30 4.09
CA SER A 32 -0.24 0.54 4.76
C SER A 32 -0.27 -0.14 6.12
N GLN A 33 0.51 0.33 7.06
CA GLN A 33 0.56 -0.28 8.39
C GLN A 33 0.19 0.75 9.46
N PRO A 34 -0.63 0.36 10.46
CA PRO A 34 -0.93 1.25 11.57
C PRO A 34 0.35 1.71 12.28
N THR A 35 0.36 2.99 12.67
CA THR A 35 1.50 3.60 13.36
C THR A 35 1.47 3.35 14.87
N ASN A 36 0.30 3.12 15.45
CA ASN A 36 0.16 2.78 16.86
C ASN A 36 0.51 1.30 17.08
N ARG A 37 1.44 1.04 18.01
CA ARG A 37 1.96 -0.32 18.24
C ARG A 37 0.87 -1.32 18.67
N ILE A 38 -0.02 -0.92 19.57
CA ILE A 38 -1.09 -1.79 20.07
C ILE A 38 -2.10 -2.08 18.96
N PHE A 39 -2.54 -1.04 18.29
CA PHE A 39 -3.49 -1.17 17.17
C PHE A 39 -2.90 -1.99 16.04
N ARG A 40 -1.63 -1.80 15.74
CA ARG A 40 -0.91 -2.58 14.72
C ARG A 40 -0.92 -4.07 15.04
N THR A 41 -0.67 -4.44 16.30
CA THR A 41 -0.69 -5.84 16.73
C THR A 41 -2.07 -6.46 16.53
N ILE A 42 -3.14 -5.77 16.92
CA ILE A 42 -4.51 -6.22 16.75
C ILE A 42 -4.85 -6.36 15.26
N TYR A 43 -4.46 -5.38 14.46
CA TYR A 43 -4.71 -5.37 13.01
C TYR A 43 -4.01 -6.53 12.29
N LEU A 44 -2.73 -6.78 12.63
CA LEU A 44 -1.99 -7.88 12.04
C LEU A 44 -2.59 -9.24 12.41
N ARG A 45 -3.05 -9.41 13.65
CA ARG A 45 -3.76 -10.63 14.05
C ARG A 45 -5.06 -10.81 13.27
N TYR A 46 -5.79 -9.73 13.05
CA TYR A 46 -7.01 -9.76 12.24
C TYR A 46 -6.71 -10.26 10.82
N LEU A 47 -5.70 -9.69 10.17
CA LEU A 47 -5.32 -10.09 8.80
C LEU A 47 -4.85 -11.54 8.74
N MET A 48 -4.08 -11.99 9.72
CA MET A 48 -3.48 -13.33 9.69
C MET A 48 -4.46 -14.44 10.05
N ARG A 49 -5.41 -14.18 10.94
CA ARG A 49 -6.27 -15.23 11.54
C ARG A 49 -7.75 -15.01 11.30
N ALA A 50 -8.28 -13.84 11.64
CA ALA A 50 -9.71 -13.60 11.62
C ALA A 50 -10.26 -13.45 10.21
N LEU A 51 -9.62 -12.67 9.36
CA LEU A 51 -10.10 -12.41 8.01
C LEU A 51 -10.18 -13.68 7.15
N PRO A 52 -9.13 -14.52 7.07
CA PRO A 52 -9.23 -15.77 6.32
C PRO A 52 -10.31 -16.72 6.86
N THR A 53 -10.43 -16.81 8.18
CA THR A 53 -11.43 -17.69 8.82
C THR A 53 -12.85 -17.24 8.52
N VAL A 54 -13.14 -15.95 8.65
CA VAL A 54 -14.45 -15.39 8.35
C VAL A 54 -14.76 -15.51 6.85
N ALA A 55 -13.79 -15.25 5.99
CA ALA A 55 -13.95 -15.37 4.55
C ALA A 55 -14.33 -16.78 4.11
N LYS A 56 -13.75 -17.81 4.72
CA LYS A 56 -14.09 -19.21 4.43
C LYS A 56 -15.55 -19.54 4.77
N LYS A 57 -16.10 -18.89 5.79
CA LYS A 57 -17.47 -19.15 6.25
C LYS A 57 -18.52 -18.38 5.46
N VAL A 58 -18.24 -17.15 5.03
CA VAL A 58 -19.25 -16.24 4.48
C VAL A 58 -19.01 -15.81 3.03
N SER A 59 -17.84 -16.06 2.48
CA SER A 59 -17.49 -15.64 1.13
C SER A 59 -17.61 -16.79 0.14
N SER A 60 -18.07 -16.47 -1.09
CA SER A 60 -18.07 -17.41 -2.21
C SER A 60 -16.66 -17.61 -2.81
N ASN A 61 -15.72 -16.70 -2.50
CA ASN A 61 -14.35 -16.76 -2.98
C ASN A 61 -13.37 -16.44 -1.83
N PRO A 62 -13.18 -17.37 -0.88
CA PRO A 62 -12.31 -17.13 0.27
C PRO A 62 -10.85 -16.91 -0.13
N ASP A 63 -10.37 -17.50 -1.22
CA ASP A 63 -8.98 -17.37 -1.66
C ASP A 63 -8.63 -15.92 -2.03
N ALA A 64 -9.58 -15.15 -2.53
CA ALA A 64 -9.38 -13.74 -2.82
C ALA A 64 -9.06 -12.93 -1.54
N TYR A 65 -9.70 -13.25 -0.44
CA TYR A 65 -9.45 -12.58 0.85
C TYR A 65 -8.13 -13.02 1.49
N VAL A 66 -7.75 -14.29 1.30
CA VAL A 66 -6.43 -14.77 1.74
C VAL A 66 -5.33 -14.03 0.95
N TYR A 67 -5.49 -13.91 -0.35
CA TYR A 67 -4.58 -13.15 -1.19
C TYR A 67 -4.50 -11.68 -0.75
N LEU A 68 -5.65 -11.07 -0.44
CA LEU A 68 -5.69 -9.69 0.05
C LEU A 68 -4.85 -9.53 1.31
N ALA A 69 -5.06 -10.38 2.29
CA ALA A 69 -4.30 -10.34 3.55
C ALA A 69 -2.81 -10.53 3.33
N GLU A 70 -2.41 -11.53 2.54
CA GLU A 70 -1.01 -11.81 2.25
C GLU A 70 -0.35 -10.64 1.52
N SER A 71 -1.02 -10.05 0.53
CA SER A 71 -0.48 -8.93 -0.23
C SER A 71 -0.31 -7.68 0.62
N ILE A 72 -1.22 -7.42 1.56
CA ILE A 72 -1.09 -6.30 2.50
C ILE A 72 0.10 -6.52 3.43
N LEU A 73 0.26 -7.73 3.95
CA LEU A 73 1.37 -8.06 4.86
C LEU A 73 2.74 -7.96 4.17
N ALA A 74 2.80 -8.28 2.89
CA ALA A 74 4.03 -8.20 2.09
C ALA A 74 4.31 -6.78 1.58
N TRP A 75 3.32 -5.88 1.62
CA TRP A 75 3.44 -4.52 1.10
C TRP A 75 4.26 -3.63 2.05
N PRO A 76 5.11 -2.74 1.54
CA PRO A 76 5.90 -1.86 2.39
C PRO A 76 5.03 -0.90 3.21
N ASN A 77 5.56 -0.45 4.34
CA ASN A 77 4.92 0.57 5.15
C ASN A 77 5.05 1.96 4.50
N GLN A 78 4.61 3.01 5.21
CA GLN A 78 4.62 4.38 4.71
C GLN A 78 6.01 4.84 4.26
N ILE A 79 7.02 4.61 5.10
CA ILE A 79 8.40 5.02 4.81
C ILE A 79 8.96 4.21 3.64
N GLY A 80 8.69 2.91 3.61
CA GLY A 80 9.14 2.04 2.54
C GLY A 80 8.59 2.43 1.18
N LEU A 81 7.30 2.74 1.09
CA LEU A 81 6.71 3.20 -0.17
C LEU A 81 7.25 4.57 -0.57
N ALA A 82 7.40 5.49 0.39
CA ALA A 82 8.00 6.80 0.11
C ALA A 82 9.42 6.66 -0.46
N ASP A 83 10.23 5.74 0.08
CA ASP A 83 11.57 5.49 -0.43
C ASP A 83 11.55 4.94 -1.86
N LEU A 84 10.63 4.02 -2.16
CA LEU A 84 10.46 3.51 -3.53
C LEU A 84 10.10 4.62 -4.52
N MET A 85 9.21 5.54 -4.11
CA MET A 85 8.85 6.69 -4.94
C MET A 85 10.04 7.62 -5.18
N LYS A 86 10.82 7.89 -4.14
CA LYS A 86 12.04 8.71 -4.27
C LYS A 86 13.04 8.07 -5.22
N ARG A 87 13.24 6.77 -5.14
CA ARG A 87 14.14 6.03 -6.03
C ARG A 87 13.66 6.05 -7.48
N ALA A 88 12.35 6.12 -7.70
CA ALA A 88 11.79 6.26 -9.05
C ALA A 88 12.00 7.68 -9.63
N GLY A 89 12.40 8.64 -8.81
CA GLY A 89 12.70 10.00 -9.25
C GLY A 89 11.76 11.07 -8.69
N PHE A 90 10.68 10.69 -8.00
CA PHE A 90 9.73 11.66 -7.44
C PHE A 90 10.37 12.54 -6.38
N GLY A 91 10.07 13.83 -6.43
CA GLY A 91 10.41 14.81 -5.41
C GLY A 91 9.22 15.14 -4.53
N SER A 92 9.47 15.84 -3.43
CA SER A 92 8.43 16.29 -2.48
C SER A 92 7.49 15.15 -2.07
N VAL A 93 8.06 13.96 -1.83
CA VAL A 93 7.26 12.79 -1.46
C VAL A 93 6.73 12.96 -0.04
N GLN A 94 5.43 12.89 0.10
CA GLN A 94 4.71 13.04 1.36
C GLN A 94 3.63 11.97 1.47
N TRP A 95 3.17 11.72 2.69
CA TRP A 95 2.03 10.83 2.89
C TRP A 95 1.13 11.32 4.01
N LYS A 96 -0.12 10.90 3.93
CA LYS A 96 -1.12 11.15 4.97
C LYS A 96 -1.77 9.81 5.34
N ASN A 97 -1.78 9.50 6.63
CA ASN A 97 -2.42 8.31 7.13
C ASN A 97 -3.94 8.50 7.25
N LEU A 98 -4.67 7.48 6.86
CA LEU A 98 -6.12 7.39 7.06
C LEU A 98 -6.39 6.17 7.93
N THR A 99 -7.44 6.25 8.75
CA THR A 99 -7.85 5.13 9.61
C THR A 99 -6.65 4.55 10.38
N PHE A 100 -5.99 5.42 11.15
CA PHE A 100 -4.84 5.06 12.00
C PHE A 100 -3.65 4.45 11.23
N GLY A 101 -3.55 4.69 9.92
CA GLY A 101 -2.47 4.18 9.10
C GLY A 101 -2.76 2.87 8.38
N ILE A 102 -3.99 2.34 8.49
CA ILE A 102 -4.39 1.16 7.69
C ILE A 102 -4.31 1.47 6.21
N VAL A 103 -4.67 2.69 5.82
CA VAL A 103 -4.53 3.23 4.47
C VAL A 103 -3.68 4.48 4.54
N ALA A 104 -2.85 4.70 3.54
CA ALA A 104 -2.08 5.93 3.41
C ALA A 104 -2.21 6.48 2.00
N ILE A 105 -2.25 7.81 1.91
CA ILE A 105 -2.20 8.53 0.63
C ILE A 105 -0.77 9.07 0.50
N HIS A 106 -0.04 8.56 -0.50
CA HIS A 106 1.28 9.07 -0.84
C HIS A 106 1.19 9.99 -2.04
N THR A 107 1.92 11.09 -2.01
CA THR A 107 2.01 12.02 -3.13
C THR A 107 3.47 12.27 -3.48
N GLY A 108 3.75 12.37 -4.77
CA GLY A 108 5.07 12.73 -5.27
C GLY A 108 4.94 13.58 -6.51
N VAL A 109 5.93 14.43 -6.75
CA VAL A 109 5.95 15.37 -7.87
C VAL A 109 7.10 15.00 -8.80
N LYS A 110 6.86 15.06 -10.10
CA LYS A 110 7.94 14.97 -11.09
C LYS A 110 8.59 16.35 -11.22
N PRO A 111 9.86 16.49 -10.81
CA PRO A 111 10.58 17.77 -10.92
C PRO A 111 10.68 18.29 -12.34
#